data_c10749fecc1b60c892fdfa8d699cddb8
#
_entry.id   c10749fecc1b60c892fdfa8d699cddb8
#
_cell.length_a   1.000
_cell.length_b   1.000
_cell.length_c   1.000
_cell.angle_alpha   90.00
_cell.angle_beta   90.00
_cell.angle_gamma   90.00
#
_symmetry.space_group_name_H-M   'P 1'
#
loop_
_entity.id
_entity.type
_entity.pdbx_description
1 polymer ?
#
loop_
_entity_poly.entity_id
_entity_poly.type
_entity_poly.pdbx_seq_one_letter_code
_entity_poly.pdbx_strand_id
1 'polypeptide(L)'
;MDRLISPRQPLLERFSIAAVIGVVLWACGGDLTDSGSDTHLASSGTAHARWYVAPTATSGGTGTSSSPWGLAYALSGGGGKIQPGDTVWLRGGTYNAGPLNATLRGTAGSPVIVRQYPGERALVYGTFSVSGSDVWYWGFEQATNRLSQDRTGFDVHAARVKLINLIIRDNSGNGVGNWVDAPDAEVVGCVIYNNGYWGSSGGWPSPGSWGHGMYVQNRAPATKLLRNNIVFQQFGYGFHLYSQGDHIDNVTVQGNVAFRNGLKNGVDLINHSGRYPTTNLMVKGNWFYGNPIVWLYGDPGVTSTVDGNRIIGGACLRFLDWTAGKLTVRNNICQASGLSFAFAVDASNVSSSKMTWTSNRWYGNSSAAAWRWNGALYTFPQWKSQTGLGGSDSYAGSSAPAAALVQANPYERGAGLIAIYNPSSAGSVSVDIASIVPAGQPFAIRNVYNLSGSPLVSGTYRGGTVSVPMTVMAPPKPYNGGLGWNGITPPQVLPKFGAFRVTAR
;
A
#
# COMPACT_ATOMS: atom_id res chain seq x y z
N MET A 1 11.03 -11.21 -26.45
CA MET A 1 12.42 -10.65 -26.52
C MET A 1 12.66 -9.84 -25.27
N ASP A 2 12.81 -10.54 -24.15
CA ASP A 2 13.03 -9.93 -22.84
C ASP A 2 14.48 -10.17 -22.41
N ARG A 3 15.37 -9.51 -23.11
CA ARG A 3 16.73 -9.32 -22.64
C ARG A 3 16.91 -7.84 -22.34
N LEU A 4 16.50 -7.42 -21.18
CA LEU A 4 16.96 -6.15 -20.63
C LEU A 4 16.81 -6.18 -19.12
N ILE A 5 17.97 -5.94 -18.52
CA ILE A 5 18.25 -5.63 -17.13
C ILE A 5 18.61 -6.85 -16.28
N SER A 6 19.79 -7.36 -16.50
CA SER A 6 20.60 -7.90 -15.41
C SER A 6 21.57 -6.79 -14.98
N PRO A 7 21.37 -6.10 -13.86
CA PRO A 7 22.39 -5.22 -13.32
C PRO A 7 23.43 -6.07 -12.58
N ARG A 8 24.69 -5.85 -12.88
CA ARG A 8 25.82 -6.31 -12.05
C ARG A 8 25.64 -5.74 -10.64
N GLN A 9 25.78 -6.58 -9.64
CA GLN A 9 25.70 -6.22 -8.24
C GLN A 9 26.82 -5.25 -7.84
N PRO A 10 26.55 -4.19 -7.09
CA PRO A 10 27.56 -3.52 -6.28
C PRO A 10 27.67 -4.18 -4.90
N LEU A 11 28.89 -4.25 -4.41
CA LEU A 11 29.31 -4.72 -3.09
C LEU A 11 28.56 -4.01 -1.96
N LEU A 12 28.04 -4.80 -1.03
CA LEU A 12 27.38 -4.33 0.19
C LEU A 12 28.43 -4.10 1.29
N GLU A 13 28.48 -2.90 1.80
CA GLU A 13 29.18 -2.60 3.07
C GLU A 13 28.39 -3.11 4.26
N ARG A 14 29.10 -3.78 5.18
CA ARG A 14 28.54 -4.37 6.41
C ARG A 14 28.55 -3.35 7.53
N PHE A 15 27.37 -3.09 8.11
CA PHE A 15 27.27 -2.51 9.45
C PHE A 15 26.50 -3.44 10.38
N SER A 16 27.07 -3.73 11.53
CA SER A 16 26.48 -4.58 12.57
C SER A 16 25.80 -3.69 13.61
N ILE A 17 24.56 -3.98 13.99
CA ILE A 17 23.88 -3.38 15.13
C ILE A 17 23.12 -4.46 15.89
N ALA A 18 23.30 -4.47 17.22
CA ALA A 18 22.71 -5.41 18.15
C ALA A 18 21.20 -5.13 18.39
N ALA A 19 20.41 -6.19 18.50
CA ALA A 19 18.97 -6.14 18.71
C ALA A 19 18.62 -6.40 20.19
N VAL A 20 17.65 -5.67 20.71
CA VAL A 20 16.93 -5.96 21.95
C VAL A 20 15.48 -6.27 21.60
N ILE A 21 15.01 -7.45 22.00
CA ILE A 21 13.63 -7.92 21.75
C ILE A 21 12.81 -7.71 23.02
N GLY A 22 11.76 -6.91 22.94
CA GLY A 22 10.74 -6.82 23.97
C GLY A 22 9.40 -7.36 23.48
N VAL A 23 8.92 -8.44 24.07
CA VAL A 23 7.57 -8.98 23.84
C VAL A 23 6.63 -8.39 24.89
N VAL A 24 5.61 -7.66 24.47
CA VAL A 24 4.56 -7.17 25.35
C VAL A 24 3.20 -7.66 24.89
N LEU A 25 2.51 -8.38 25.77
CA LEU A 25 1.16 -8.89 25.58
C LEU A 25 0.12 -7.78 25.70
N TRP A 26 -0.83 -7.78 24.79
CA TRP A 26 -1.94 -6.84 24.75
C TRP A 26 -3.02 -7.24 25.77
N ALA A 27 -3.17 -6.46 26.81
CA ALA A 27 -4.33 -6.50 27.71
C ALA A 27 -5.03 -5.13 27.63
N CYS A 28 -6.17 -5.07 26.98
CA CYS A 28 -7.10 -3.95 27.07
C CYS A 28 -8.50 -4.53 27.28
N GLY A 29 -8.87 -4.71 28.54
CA GLY A 29 -10.26 -4.79 28.95
C GLY A 29 -10.82 -3.38 29.07
N GLY A 30 -11.87 -3.11 28.36
CA GLY A 30 -12.69 -1.92 28.47
C GLY A 30 -13.97 -2.18 27.69
N ASP A 31 -15.09 -2.34 28.38
CA ASP A 31 -16.41 -2.36 27.80
C ASP A 31 -16.65 -1.07 27.03
N LEU A 32 -16.52 -1.14 25.70
CA LEU A 32 -17.03 -0.11 24.81
C LEU A 32 -18.49 -0.47 24.52
N THR A 33 -19.41 0.16 25.24
CA THR A 33 -20.81 0.25 24.83
C THR A 33 -20.84 0.80 23.40
N ASP A 34 -21.52 0.08 22.53
CA ASP A 34 -21.73 0.35 21.10
C ASP A 34 -22.45 1.70 20.91
N SER A 35 -21.68 2.80 20.88
CA SER A 35 -22.15 4.14 20.51
C SER A 35 -21.38 4.72 19.32
N GLY A 36 -20.72 3.88 18.53
CA GLY A 36 -20.13 4.24 17.24
C GLY A 36 -21.23 4.29 16.19
N SER A 37 -21.81 5.46 15.96
CA SER A 37 -22.74 5.70 14.86
C SER A 37 -22.05 5.41 13.52
N ASP A 38 -22.34 4.25 12.94
CA ASP A 38 -22.08 3.93 11.53
C ASP A 38 -22.95 4.84 10.64
N THR A 39 -22.52 6.08 10.44
CA THR A 39 -23.27 7.09 9.67
C THR A 39 -23.29 6.83 8.15
N HIS A 40 -22.74 5.71 7.67
CA HIS A 40 -22.76 5.35 6.25
C HIS A 40 -23.78 4.28 5.86
N LEU A 41 -24.56 3.74 6.79
CA LEU A 41 -25.57 2.71 6.52
C LEU A 41 -26.94 3.06 7.10
N ALA A 42 -27.36 4.31 7.03
CA ALA A 42 -28.73 4.68 7.28
C ALA A 42 -29.56 4.50 5.99
N SER A 43 -29.97 3.27 5.68
CA SER A 43 -31.08 3.01 4.77
C SER A 43 -32.12 2.13 5.47
N SER A 44 -33.30 2.61 5.43
CA SER A 44 -34.62 2.04 5.78
C SER A 44 -34.71 0.53 6.06
N GLY A 45 -35.06 0.14 7.27
CA GLY A 45 -36.20 -0.74 7.46
C GLY A 45 -36.00 -2.22 7.77
N THR A 46 -34.82 -2.84 7.59
CA THR A 46 -34.55 -4.21 8.04
C THR A 46 -33.31 -4.28 8.88
N ALA A 47 -33.44 -4.77 10.10
CA ALA A 47 -32.27 -5.00 10.96
C ALA A 47 -31.39 -6.09 10.32
N HIS A 48 -30.20 -5.72 9.88
CA HIS A 48 -29.23 -6.67 9.33
C HIS A 48 -28.71 -7.61 10.40
N ALA A 49 -28.50 -8.88 10.06
CA ALA A 49 -28.05 -9.87 11.00
C ALA A 49 -26.55 -9.72 11.30
N ARG A 50 -26.18 -10.14 12.52
CA ARG A 50 -24.80 -10.20 12.99
C ARG A 50 -24.42 -11.65 13.20
N TRP A 51 -23.43 -12.11 12.44
CA TRP A 51 -22.90 -13.45 12.50
C TRP A 51 -21.51 -13.44 13.12
N TYR A 52 -21.16 -14.50 13.83
CA TYR A 52 -19.89 -14.59 14.54
C TYR A 52 -19.09 -15.80 14.08
N VAL A 53 -17.80 -15.60 13.91
CA VAL A 53 -16.82 -16.66 13.63
C VAL A 53 -15.73 -16.65 14.68
N ALA A 54 -15.20 -17.83 15.01
CA ALA A 54 -14.13 -17.97 15.99
C ALA A 54 -13.05 -18.94 15.50
N PRO A 55 -11.78 -18.83 15.97
CA PRO A 55 -10.65 -19.60 15.46
C PRO A 55 -10.83 -21.13 15.53
N THR A 56 -11.48 -21.62 16.57
CA THR A 56 -11.66 -23.05 16.84
C THR A 56 -13.04 -23.58 16.48
N ALA A 57 -13.92 -22.70 15.98
CA ALA A 57 -15.27 -23.08 15.63
C ALA A 57 -15.33 -23.86 14.30
N THR A 58 -16.37 -24.66 14.15
CA THR A 58 -16.66 -25.48 12.97
C THR A 58 -17.96 -25.00 12.29
N SER A 59 -18.42 -25.72 11.27
CA SER A 59 -19.71 -25.46 10.61
C SER A 59 -20.93 -25.80 11.48
N GLY A 60 -20.77 -26.55 12.56
CA GLY A 60 -21.87 -27.04 13.41
C GLY A 60 -22.46 -25.98 14.35
N GLY A 61 -21.90 -24.79 14.45
CA GLY A 61 -22.44 -23.70 15.24
C GLY A 61 -23.69 -23.06 14.62
N THR A 62 -24.35 -22.19 15.39
CA THR A 62 -25.52 -21.42 14.92
C THR A 62 -25.17 -20.06 14.33
N GLY A 63 -23.89 -19.62 14.42
CA GLY A 63 -23.41 -18.31 13.98
C GLY A 63 -23.67 -17.18 14.99
N THR A 64 -24.16 -17.51 16.18
CA THR A 64 -24.32 -16.55 17.28
C THR A 64 -23.01 -16.33 18.03
N SER A 65 -22.94 -15.32 18.88
CA SER A 65 -21.75 -15.06 19.71
C SER A 65 -21.39 -16.21 20.66
N SER A 66 -22.37 -16.94 21.14
CA SER A 66 -22.20 -18.11 22.03
C SER A 66 -21.95 -19.42 21.27
N SER A 67 -22.27 -19.48 19.98
CA SER A 67 -22.10 -20.67 19.13
C SER A 67 -21.63 -20.25 17.73
N PRO A 68 -20.40 -19.71 17.63
CA PRO A 68 -19.87 -19.15 16.39
C PRO A 68 -19.60 -20.20 15.32
N TRP A 69 -19.49 -19.78 14.07
CA TRP A 69 -19.08 -20.61 12.95
C TRP A 69 -17.57 -20.64 12.74
N GLY A 70 -17.10 -21.61 11.99
CA GLY A 70 -15.77 -21.59 11.37
C GLY A 70 -15.73 -20.58 10.22
N LEU A 71 -14.56 -19.96 10.01
CA LEU A 71 -14.40 -18.90 9.03
C LEU A 71 -14.74 -19.36 7.61
N ALA A 72 -14.26 -20.51 7.17
CA ALA A 72 -14.52 -21.02 5.82
C ALA A 72 -16.01 -21.22 5.54
N TYR A 73 -16.76 -21.73 6.53
CA TYR A 73 -18.21 -21.90 6.42
C TYR A 73 -18.95 -20.56 6.30
N ALA A 74 -18.55 -19.57 7.09
CA ALA A 74 -19.13 -18.23 6.99
C ALA A 74 -18.82 -17.59 5.62
N LEU A 75 -17.58 -17.68 5.13
CA LEU A 75 -17.19 -17.11 3.84
C LEU A 75 -17.86 -17.77 2.63
N SER A 76 -18.37 -18.99 2.78
CA SER A 76 -19.20 -19.69 1.79
C SER A 76 -20.71 -19.40 1.91
N GLY A 77 -21.12 -18.44 2.76
CA GLY A 77 -22.51 -18.01 2.90
C GLY A 77 -23.24 -18.52 4.12
N GLY A 78 -22.56 -19.25 5.05
CA GLY A 78 -23.17 -19.75 6.30
C GLY A 78 -24.38 -20.66 6.06
N GLY A 79 -24.34 -21.49 5.01
CA GLY A 79 -25.47 -22.32 4.59
C GLY A 79 -26.65 -21.53 4.04
N GLY A 80 -26.40 -20.40 3.39
CA GLY A 80 -27.41 -19.52 2.81
C GLY A 80 -28.07 -18.56 3.81
N LYS A 81 -27.58 -18.50 5.05
CA LYS A 81 -28.12 -17.62 6.08
C LYS A 81 -27.63 -16.19 6.00
N ILE A 82 -26.40 -15.97 5.51
CA ILE A 82 -25.84 -14.62 5.37
C ILE A 82 -26.49 -13.94 4.17
N GLN A 83 -27.07 -12.78 4.41
CA GLN A 83 -27.81 -11.98 3.43
C GLN A 83 -27.11 -10.64 3.15
N PRO A 84 -27.41 -9.96 2.03
CA PRO A 84 -26.92 -8.60 1.78
C PRO A 84 -27.20 -7.66 2.95
N GLY A 85 -26.15 -6.91 3.36
CA GLY A 85 -26.18 -6.01 4.51
C GLY A 85 -25.73 -6.62 5.84
N ASP A 86 -25.63 -7.94 5.91
CA ASP A 86 -25.18 -8.61 7.14
C ASP A 86 -23.72 -8.36 7.47
N THR A 87 -23.39 -8.46 8.76
CA THR A 87 -22.01 -8.38 9.25
C THR A 87 -21.55 -9.71 9.82
N VAL A 88 -20.40 -10.19 9.36
CA VAL A 88 -19.68 -11.36 9.89
C VAL A 88 -18.54 -10.87 10.77
N TRP A 89 -18.66 -11.07 12.07
CA TRP A 89 -17.67 -10.66 13.06
C TRP A 89 -16.62 -11.74 13.30
N LEU A 90 -15.35 -11.42 13.05
CA LEU A 90 -14.21 -12.26 13.39
C LEU A 90 -13.82 -12.01 14.85
N ARG A 91 -14.04 -13.00 15.73
CA ARG A 91 -13.57 -12.94 17.11
C ARG A 91 -12.05 -13.03 17.16
N GLY A 92 -11.47 -12.49 18.20
CA GLY A 92 -10.01 -12.48 18.38
C GLY A 92 -9.40 -13.86 18.44
N GLY A 93 -8.12 -13.93 18.03
CA GLY A 93 -7.32 -15.14 18.03
C GLY A 93 -6.73 -15.47 16.65
N THR A 94 -6.11 -16.64 16.55
CA THR A 94 -5.43 -17.09 15.34
C THR A 94 -6.23 -18.15 14.61
N TYR A 95 -6.62 -17.85 13.39
CA TYR A 95 -7.32 -18.74 12.46
C TYR A 95 -6.29 -19.44 11.57
N ASN A 96 -6.11 -20.75 11.73
CA ASN A 96 -5.27 -21.56 10.84
C ASN A 96 -6.12 -22.10 9.68
N ALA A 97 -6.55 -21.21 8.81
CA ALA A 97 -7.61 -21.48 7.85
C ALA A 97 -7.13 -22.11 6.53
N GLY A 98 -5.85 -21.92 6.16
CA GLY A 98 -5.35 -22.32 4.84
C GLY A 98 -5.99 -21.50 3.70
N PRO A 99 -6.07 -22.04 2.47
CA PRO A 99 -6.76 -21.37 1.37
C PRO A 99 -8.27 -21.27 1.63
N LEU A 100 -8.83 -20.08 1.45
CA LEU A 100 -10.24 -19.76 1.68
C LEU A 100 -10.91 -19.36 0.36
N ASN A 101 -12.00 -20.01 0.01
CA ASN A 101 -12.88 -19.59 -1.08
C ASN A 101 -13.96 -18.66 -0.50
N ALA A 102 -13.88 -17.38 -0.83
CA ALA A 102 -14.79 -16.36 -0.30
C ALA A 102 -15.85 -16.02 -1.37
N THR A 103 -17.02 -16.61 -1.23
CA THR A 103 -18.13 -16.52 -2.20
C THR A 103 -19.31 -15.70 -1.72
N LEU A 104 -19.18 -15.01 -0.59
CA LEU A 104 -20.20 -14.12 -0.02
C LEU A 104 -20.65 -13.09 -1.07
N ARG A 105 -21.95 -12.79 -1.10
CA ARG A 105 -22.50 -11.80 -2.02
C ARG A 105 -23.41 -10.84 -1.30
N GLY A 106 -23.07 -9.55 -1.37
CA GLY A 106 -23.96 -8.46 -1.03
C GLY A 106 -24.66 -7.87 -2.27
N THR A 107 -25.09 -6.63 -2.13
CA THR A 107 -25.52 -5.78 -3.25
C THR A 107 -24.83 -4.42 -3.13
N ALA A 108 -24.86 -3.60 -4.19
CA ALA A 108 -24.21 -2.29 -4.19
C ALA A 108 -24.69 -1.37 -3.06
N GLY A 109 -25.96 -1.45 -2.65
CA GLY A 109 -26.53 -0.67 -1.55
C GLY A 109 -26.50 -1.37 -0.19
N SER A 110 -26.19 -2.67 -0.15
CA SER A 110 -26.18 -3.48 1.08
C SER A 110 -25.06 -4.53 1.01
N PRO A 111 -23.80 -4.11 1.14
CA PRO A 111 -22.67 -5.04 1.11
C PRO A 111 -22.68 -5.98 2.32
N VAL A 112 -22.15 -7.17 2.15
CA VAL A 112 -21.81 -8.02 3.30
C VAL A 112 -20.47 -7.52 3.87
N ILE A 113 -20.42 -7.35 5.21
CA ILE A 113 -19.21 -6.86 5.89
C ILE A 113 -18.57 -8.00 6.67
N VAL A 114 -17.33 -8.33 6.35
CA VAL A 114 -16.50 -9.29 7.09
C VAL A 114 -15.45 -8.51 7.86
N ARG A 115 -15.62 -8.37 9.19
CA ARG A 115 -14.73 -7.49 9.95
C ARG A 115 -14.34 -8.05 11.32
N GLN A 116 -13.20 -7.61 11.77
CA GLN A 116 -12.71 -7.90 13.12
C GLN A 116 -13.68 -7.35 14.18
N TYR A 117 -13.93 -8.16 15.22
CA TYR A 117 -14.74 -7.71 16.36
C TYR A 117 -14.02 -6.57 17.10
N PRO A 118 -14.74 -5.52 17.52
CA PRO A 118 -14.15 -4.37 18.18
C PRO A 118 -13.30 -4.76 19.41
N GLY A 119 -12.12 -4.18 19.54
CA GLY A 119 -11.21 -4.43 20.66
C GLY A 119 -10.46 -5.76 20.61
N GLU A 120 -10.77 -6.66 19.69
CA GLU A 120 -10.11 -7.96 19.54
C GLU A 120 -9.16 -7.94 18.33
N ARG A 121 -8.12 -8.78 18.35
CA ARG A 121 -7.22 -8.96 17.21
C ARG A 121 -7.46 -10.32 16.57
N ALA A 122 -7.90 -10.33 15.32
CA ALA A 122 -8.05 -11.53 14.51
C ALA A 122 -6.88 -11.65 13.53
N LEU A 123 -6.14 -12.75 13.61
CA LEU A 123 -5.06 -13.11 12.68
C LEU A 123 -5.48 -14.34 11.88
N VAL A 124 -5.59 -14.20 10.57
CA VAL A 124 -5.95 -15.29 9.66
C VAL A 124 -4.70 -15.76 8.91
N TYR A 125 -4.21 -16.95 9.24
CA TYR A 125 -3.25 -17.67 8.42
C TYR A 125 -3.99 -18.40 7.29
N GLY A 126 -4.06 -17.75 6.15
CA GLY A 126 -4.77 -18.24 4.97
C GLY A 126 -4.83 -17.21 3.87
N THR A 127 -5.04 -17.65 2.64
CA THR A 127 -5.21 -16.81 1.47
C THR A 127 -6.68 -16.76 1.08
N PHE A 128 -7.14 -15.63 0.53
CA PHE A 128 -8.52 -15.40 0.16
C PHE A 128 -8.64 -15.39 -1.36
N SER A 129 -9.31 -16.38 -1.95
CA SER A 129 -9.80 -16.33 -3.32
C SER A 129 -11.22 -15.75 -3.30
N VAL A 130 -11.35 -14.48 -3.73
CA VAL A 130 -12.58 -13.70 -3.59
C VAL A 130 -13.34 -13.69 -4.91
N SER A 131 -14.45 -14.43 -4.98
CA SER A 131 -15.36 -14.49 -6.14
C SER A 131 -16.77 -13.98 -5.85
N GLY A 132 -17.00 -13.52 -4.62
CA GLY A 132 -18.25 -12.91 -4.22
C GLY A 132 -18.21 -11.38 -4.30
N SER A 133 -19.19 -10.77 -4.92
CA SER A 133 -19.29 -9.31 -5.14
C SER A 133 -19.91 -8.58 -3.96
N ASP A 134 -19.62 -7.27 -3.85
CA ASP A 134 -20.20 -6.40 -2.83
C ASP A 134 -19.89 -6.87 -1.41
N VAL A 135 -18.62 -7.19 -1.16
CA VAL A 135 -18.13 -7.64 0.16
C VAL A 135 -17.02 -6.72 0.64
N TRP A 136 -17.11 -6.28 1.89
CA TRP A 136 -16.10 -5.47 2.54
C TRP A 136 -15.33 -6.29 3.57
N TYR A 137 -14.04 -6.48 3.38
CA TYR A 137 -13.13 -7.11 4.34
C TYR A 137 -12.46 -6.02 5.17
N TRP A 138 -12.63 -6.03 6.50
CA TRP A 138 -12.28 -4.87 7.30
C TRP A 138 -11.54 -5.21 8.60
N GLY A 139 -10.36 -4.63 8.78
CA GLY A 139 -9.70 -4.43 10.08
C GLY A 139 -8.94 -5.61 10.65
N PHE A 140 -8.98 -6.79 10.06
CA PHE A 140 -8.23 -7.95 10.55
C PHE A 140 -6.85 -8.09 9.87
N GLU A 141 -6.04 -9.01 10.39
CA GLU A 141 -4.72 -9.33 9.85
C GLU A 141 -4.78 -10.62 9.05
N GLN A 142 -4.23 -10.59 7.84
CA GLN A 142 -4.04 -11.74 6.97
C GLN A 142 -2.55 -11.99 6.76
N ALA A 143 -2.14 -13.24 6.87
CA ALA A 143 -0.78 -13.69 6.59
C ALA A 143 -0.78 -15.12 6.06
N THR A 144 0.35 -15.59 5.56
CA THR A 144 0.59 -17.02 5.37
C THR A 144 1.77 -17.48 6.23
N ASN A 145 1.69 -18.72 6.70
CA ASN A 145 2.79 -19.41 7.36
C ASN A 145 3.35 -20.55 6.49
N ARG A 146 2.99 -20.59 5.21
CA ARG A 146 3.39 -21.62 4.27
C ARG A 146 3.93 -21.00 2.99
N LEU A 147 5.19 -21.20 2.69
CA LEU A 147 5.86 -20.67 1.50
C LEU A 147 5.97 -21.68 0.35
N SER A 148 5.10 -22.68 0.30
CA SER A 148 5.25 -23.81 -0.63
C SER A 148 4.73 -23.55 -2.04
N GLN A 149 4.02 -22.44 -2.29
CA GLN A 149 3.43 -22.12 -3.59
C GLN A 149 3.24 -20.61 -3.71
N ASP A 150 3.07 -20.10 -4.95
CA ASP A 150 2.65 -18.71 -5.18
C ASP A 150 1.24 -18.52 -4.60
N ARG A 151 1.19 -17.77 -3.50
CA ARG A 151 -0.02 -17.53 -2.73
C ARG A 151 -0.22 -16.05 -2.53
N THR A 152 -1.13 -15.49 -3.30
CA THR A 152 -1.60 -14.12 -3.13
C THR A 152 -2.48 -14.02 -1.89
N GLY A 153 -2.28 -13.01 -1.05
CA GLY A 153 -3.02 -12.83 0.19
C GLY A 153 -4.51 -12.66 -0.04
N PHE A 154 -4.88 -11.65 -0.82
CA PHE A 154 -6.22 -11.47 -1.36
C PHE A 154 -6.19 -11.52 -2.88
N ASP A 155 -6.80 -12.52 -3.47
CA ASP A 155 -6.93 -12.74 -4.91
C ASP A 155 -8.36 -12.38 -5.32
N VAL A 156 -8.55 -11.13 -5.83
CA VAL A 156 -9.87 -10.51 -5.98
C VAL A 156 -10.33 -10.59 -7.42
N HIS A 157 -11.42 -11.35 -7.65
CA HIS A 157 -12.07 -11.63 -8.93
C HIS A 157 -13.55 -11.24 -8.95
N ALA A 158 -13.96 -10.26 -8.15
CA ALA A 158 -15.36 -9.90 -8.03
C ALA A 158 -15.57 -8.39 -7.89
N ALA A 159 -16.71 -7.93 -8.37
CA ALA A 159 -17.06 -6.51 -8.41
C ALA A 159 -17.27 -5.90 -7.03
N ARG A 160 -16.88 -4.63 -6.86
CA ARG A 160 -17.16 -3.79 -5.69
C ARG A 160 -16.71 -4.38 -4.36
N VAL A 161 -15.63 -5.18 -4.41
CA VAL A 161 -14.94 -5.67 -3.21
C VAL A 161 -14.12 -4.54 -2.61
N LYS A 162 -14.20 -4.37 -1.28
CA LYS A 162 -13.37 -3.42 -0.57
C LYS A 162 -12.49 -4.11 0.47
N LEU A 163 -11.21 -3.79 0.43
CA LEU A 163 -10.23 -4.18 1.44
C LEU A 163 -9.92 -2.95 2.29
N ILE A 164 -10.40 -2.93 3.54
CA ILE A 164 -10.38 -1.75 4.40
C ILE A 164 -9.57 -2.02 5.66
N ASN A 165 -8.57 -1.19 5.95
CA ASN A 165 -7.78 -1.23 7.19
C ASN A 165 -7.15 -2.60 7.52
N LEU A 166 -6.96 -3.47 6.55
CA LEU A 166 -6.33 -4.77 6.74
C LEU A 166 -4.83 -4.63 6.97
N ILE A 167 -4.26 -5.61 7.66
CA ILE A 167 -2.82 -5.89 7.64
C ILE A 167 -2.64 -7.12 6.77
N ILE A 168 -1.87 -7.00 5.66
CA ILE A 168 -1.67 -8.09 4.69
C ILE A 168 -0.17 -8.33 4.56
N ARG A 169 0.29 -9.51 4.98
CA ARG A 169 1.73 -9.75 5.07
C ARG A 169 2.15 -11.21 4.86
N ASP A 170 3.43 -11.36 4.60
CA ASP A 170 4.13 -12.66 4.56
C ASP A 170 3.48 -13.66 3.59
N ASN A 171 2.89 -13.18 2.51
CA ASN A 171 2.41 -14.05 1.44
C ASN A 171 3.55 -14.38 0.48
N SER A 172 3.58 -15.60 -0.06
CA SER A 172 4.61 -15.99 -1.01
C SER A 172 4.40 -15.42 -2.42
N GLY A 173 3.20 -14.97 -2.73
CA GLY A 173 2.87 -14.19 -3.92
C GLY A 173 2.64 -12.72 -3.60
N ASN A 174 1.66 -12.10 -4.26
CA ASN A 174 1.30 -10.72 -4.00
C ASN A 174 0.56 -10.56 -2.67
N GLY A 175 0.62 -9.39 -2.06
CA GLY A 175 -0.29 -9.04 -0.98
C GLY A 175 -1.73 -9.02 -1.47
N VAL A 176 -1.97 -8.30 -2.56
CA VAL A 176 -3.27 -8.18 -3.22
C VAL A 176 -3.12 -8.37 -4.73
N GLY A 177 -3.85 -9.32 -5.31
CA GLY A 177 -4.16 -9.41 -6.73
C GLY A 177 -5.54 -8.79 -6.96
N ASN A 178 -5.61 -7.73 -7.75
CA ASN A 178 -6.85 -7.02 -8.04
C ASN A 178 -7.06 -6.99 -9.55
N TRP A 179 -7.69 -8.04 -10.05
CA TRP A 179 -7.70 -8.39 -11.46
C TRP A 179 -8.76 -7.62 -12.26
N VAL A 180 -8.69 -7.73 -13.57
CA VAL A 180 -9.59 -7.04 -14.49
C VAL A 180 -11.08 -7.40 -14.30
N ASP A 181 -11.36 -8.60 -13.85
CA ASP A 181 -12.70 -9.11 -13.53
C ASP A 181 -13.20 -8.73 -12.13
N ALA A 182 -12.46 -7.84 -11.43
CA ALA A 182 -12.88 -7.21 -10.18
C ALA A 182 -13.20 -5.71 -10.37
N PRO A 183 -14.22 -5.34 -11.15
CA PRO A 183 -14.55 -3.94 -11.38
C PRO A 183 -14.95 -3.21 -10.10
N ASP A 184 -14.61 -1.92 -10.02
CA ASP A 184 -14.97 -1.01 -8.93
C ASP A 184 -14.47 -1.46 -7.53
N ALA A 185 -13.35 -2.18 -7.50
CA ALA A 185 -12.75 -2.61 -6.25
C ALA A 185 -11.89 -1.50 -5.61
N GLU A 186 -11.84 -1.50 -4.28
CA GLU A 186 -11.07 -0.53 -3.49
C GLU A 186 -10.12 -1.21 -2.49
N VAL A 187 -8.93 -0.65 -2.32
CA VAL A 187 -7.98 -1.01 -1.26
C VAL A 187 -7.64 0.25 -0.48
N VAL A 188 -8.11 0.35 0.77
CA VAL A 188 -8.11 1.61 1.52
C VAL A 188 -7.61 1.41 2.95
N GLY A 189 -6.61 2.20 3.35
CA GLY A 189 -6.09 2.21 4.73
C GLY A 189 -5.34 0.95 5.15
N CYS A 190 -5.02 0.06 4.22
CA CYS A 190 -4.33 -1.19 4.51
C CYS A 190 -2.83 -0.98 4.78
N VAL A 191 -2.25 -1.87 5.57
CA VAL A 191 -0.79 -1.97 5.76
C VAL A 191 -0.34 -3.29 5.12
N ILE A 192 0.47 -3.19 4.07
CA ILE A 192 0.85 -4.33 3.22
C ILE A 192 2.36 -4.45 3.20
N TYR A 193 2.92 -5.59 3.68
CA TYR A 193 4.38 -5.72 3.78
C TYR A 193 4.86 -7.17 3.72
N ASN A 194 6.14 -7.35 3.39
CA ASN A 194 6.83 -8.64 3.37
C ASN A 194 6.18 -9.68 2.44
N ASN A 195 5.52 -9.26 1.35
CA ASN A 195 4.96 -10.20 0.39
C ASN A 195 5.97 -10.55 -0.71
N GLY A 196 5.88 -11.76 -1.21
CA GLY A 196 6.86 -12.37 -2.09
C GLY A 196 7.96 -13.10 -1.34
N TYR A 197 8.98 -13.54 -2.07
CA TYR A 197 10.13 -14.18 -1.49
C TYR A 197 11.31 -14.25 -2.47
N TRP A 198 12.47 -14.59 -1.92
CA TRP A 198 13.71 -14.76 -2.67
C TRP A 198 13.96 -16.23 -2.92
N GLY A 199 13.66 -16.76 -4.10
CA GLY A 199 13.95 -18.15 -4.48
C GLY A 199 15.41 -18.33 -4.90
N SER A 200 16.01 -19.46 -4.51
CA SER A 200 17.24 -19.94 -5.13
C SER A 200 16.94 -20.54 -6.50
N SER A 201 17.91 -20.52 -7.40
CA SER A 201 17.85 -21.17 -8.72
C SER A 201 17.45 -22.65 -8.58
N GLY A 202 16.44 -23.09 -9.30
CA GLY A 202 16.13 -24.50 -9.50
C GLY A 202 14.91 -25.06 -8.79
N GLY A 203 14.15 -24.28 -8.03
CA GLY A 203 12.89 -24.69 -7.43
C GLY A 203 11.80 -23.65 -7.64
N TRP A 204 10.55 -24.10 -7.60
CA TRP A 204 9.45 -23.16 -7.47
C TRP A 204 9.54 -22.39 -6.13
N PRO A 205 9.32 -21.11 -6.20
CA PRO A 205 9.02 -20.32 -7.37
C PRO A 205 10.30 -19.98 -8.10
N SER A 206 10.19 -19.95 -9.43
CA SER A 206 11.32 -19.64 -10.28
C SER A 206 11.99 -18.30 -9.88
N PRO A 207 13.29 -18.10 -10.19
CA PRO A 207 13.94 -16.81 -10.05
C PRO A 207 13.17 -15.78 -10.90
N GLY A 208 12.20 -15.07 -10.35
CA GLY A 208 11.27 -14.21 -11.08
C GLY A 208 9.90 -14.10 -10.44
N SER A 209 9.55 -14.95 -9.49
CA SER A 209 8.32 -14.76 -8.70
C SER A 209 8.47 -13.52 -7.83
N TRP A 210 7.66 -12.57 -8.12
CA TRP A 210 7.83 -11.19 -7.73
C TRP A 210 6.67 -10.79 -6.83
N GLY A 211 6.59 -11.26 -5.64
CA GLY A 211 5.53 -10.85 -4.74
C GLY A 211 5.48 -9.33 -4.61
N HIS A 212 4.45 -8.74 -5.19
CA HIS A 212 4.20 -7.31 -5.11
C HIS A 212 3.30 -6.99 -3.92
N GLY A 213 3.29 -5.73 -3.49
CA GLY A 213 2.29 -5.25 -2.54
C GLY A 213 0.90 -5.39 -3.14
N MET A 214 0.70 -4.79 -4.30
CA MET A 214 -0.53 -4.87 -5.08
C MET A 214 -0.22 -5.11 -6.56
N TYR A 215 -0.85 -6.10 -7.16
CA TYR A 215 -0.90 -6.29 -8.61
C TYR A 215 -2.30 -5.87 -9.09
N VAL A 216 -2.37 -4.90 -10.00
CA VAL A 216 -3.65 -4.26 -10.34
C VAL A 216 -3.87 -4.17 -11.84
N GLN A 217 -5.04 -4.59 -12.28
CA GLN A 217 -5.56 -4.42 -13.63
C GLN A 217 -6.95 -3.78 -13.56
N ASN A 218 -7.38 -3.08 -14.59
CA ASN A 218 -8.75 -2.57 -14.70
C ASN A 218 -9.11 -2.24 -16.13
N ARG A 219 -10.35 -2.45 -16.50
CA ARG A 219 -10.89 -2.10 -17.82
C ARG A 219 -12.03 -1.09 -17.68
N ALA A 220 -11.97 -0.03 -18.48
CA ALA A 220 -13.07 0.92 -18.58
C ALA A 220 -14.40 0.23 -18.95
N PRO A 221 -15.57 0.73 -18.47
CA PRO A 221 -15.76 1.97 -17.71
C PRO A 221 -15.51 1.84 -16.19
N ALA A 222 -15.23 0.63 -15.68
CA ALA A 222 -14.98 0.39 -14.26
C ALA A 222 -13.83 1.24 -13.70
N THR A 223 -13.82 1.45 -12.39
CA THR A 223 -12.81 2.22 -11.67
C THR A 223 -12.11 1.36 -10.63
N LYS A 224 -10.90 1.75 -10.23
CA LYS A 224 -10.22 1.17 -9.05
C LYS A 224 -9.58 2.25 -8.21
N LEU A 225 -9.72 2.09 -6.89
CA LEU A 225 -9.18 3.03 -5.93
C LEU A 225 -8.19 2.36 -4.97
N LEU A 226 -6.94 2.82 -4.99
CA LEU A 226 -5.89 2.45 -4.05
C LEU A 226 -5.58 3.68 -3.20
N ARG A 227 -6.10 3.75 -1.96
CA ARG A 227 -6.08 5.00 -1.20
C ARG A 227 -5.58 4.83 0.24
N ASN A 228 -4.70 5.74 0.67
CA ASN A 228 -4.23 5.85 2.05
C ASN A 228 -3.63 4.53 2.60
N ASN A 229 -3.02 3.71 1.75
CA ASN A 229 -2.35 2.49 2.15
C ASN A 229 -0.89 2.75 2.53
N ILE A 230 -0.33 1.92 3.39
CA ILE A 230 1.10 1.88 3.69
C ILE A 230 1.65 0.58 3.14
N VAL A 231 2.56 0.66 2.17
CA VAL A 231 3.09 -0.49 1.42
C VAL A 231 4.61 -0.49 1.52
N PHE A 232 5.18 -1.53 2.14
CA PHE A 232 6.64 -1.54 2.35
C PHE A 232 7.24 -2.95 2.38
N GLN A 233 8.52 -3.03 2.07
CA GLN A 233 9.32 -4.25 2.14
C GLN A 233 8.74 -5.42 1.32
N GLN A 234 8.16 -5.14 0.16
CA GLN A 234 7.82 -6.20 -0.77
C GLN A 234 9.08 -6.74 -1.45
N PHE A 235 9.10 -8.02 -1.79
CA PHE A 235 10.20 -8.58 -2.57
C PHE A 235 10.20 -8.06 -4.01
N GLY A 236 9.01 -7.90 -4.59
CA GLY A 236 8.77 -7.17 -5.83
C GLY A 236 8.43 -5.70 -5.59
N TYR A 237 7.53 -5.14 -6.38
CA TYR A 237 7.17 -3.72 -6.34
C TYR A 237 6.09 -3.42 -5.32
N GLY A 238 6.01 -2.17 -4.87
CA GLY A 238 4.91 -1.73 -4.01
C GLY A 238 3.57 -1.76 -4.73
N PHE A 239 3.48 -1.05 -5.85
CA PHE A 239 2.29 -1.00 -6.71
C PHE A 239 2.66 -1.45 -8.13
N HIS A 240 2.26 -2.64 -8.50
CA HIS A 240 2.48 -3.18 -9.84
C HIS A 240 1.18 -3.10 -10.66
N LEU A 241 0.96 -1.94 -11.28
CA LEU A 241 -0.12 -1.78 -12.23
C LEU A 241 0.40 -2.28 -13.59
N TYR A 242 0.06 -3.51 -13.95
CA TYR A 242 0.62 -4.16 -15.13
C TYR A 242 -0.46 -4.87 -15.94
N SER A 243 -0.57 -4.49 -17.20
CA SER A 243 -1.64 -4.99 -18.08
C SER A 243 -1.56 -6.48 -18.39
N GLN A 244 -0.36 -7.00 -18.60
CA GLN A 244 -0.10 -8.42 -18.96
C GLN A 244 -1.05 -8.95 -20.07
N GLY A 245 -1.42 -8.10 -21.02
CA GLY A 245 -2.38 -8.45 -22.07
C GLY A 245 -3.81 -7.97 -21.84
N ASP A 246 -4.04 -7.26 -20.75
CA ASP A 246 -5.32 -6.61 -20.43
C ASP A 246 -5.15 -5.09 -20.29
N HIS A 247 -5.93 -4.40 -19.48
CA HIS A 247 -6.00 -2.95 -19.39
C HIS A 247 -5.62 -2.41 -18.00
N ILE A 248 -5.21 -1.14 -17.97
CA ILE A 248 -5.07 -0.34 -16.74
C ILE A 248 -5.81 0.98 -16.99
N ASP A 249 -7.13 0.93 -16.94
CA ASP A 249 -7.96 2.10 -17.16
C ASP A 249 -8.58 2.59 -15.86
N ASN A 250 -8.76 3.90 -15.71
CA ASN A 250 -9.49 4.50 -14.58
C ASN A 250 -8.98 4.06 -13.19
N VAL A 251 -7.66 3.91 -13.01
CA VAL A 251 -7.07 3.56 -11.72
C VAL A 251 -6.61 4.82 -11.00
N THR A 252 -7.01 4.97 -9.74
CA THR A 252 -6.55 6.05 -8.87
C THR A 252 -5.66 5.50 -7.75
N VAL A 253 -4.42 5.98 -7.69
CA VAL A 253 -3.43 5.71 -6.63
C VAL A 253 -3.27 7.00 -5.84
N GLN A 254 -3.91 7.12 -4.66
CA GLN A 254 -4.03 8.39 -3.95
C GLN A 254 -3.65 8.31 -2.47
N GLY A 255 -2.81 9.25 -2.00
CA GLY A 255 -2.51 9.42 -0.59
C GLY A 255 -1.79 8.25 0.06
N ASN A 256 -1.21 7.34 -0.73
CA ASN A 256 -0.51 6.18 -0.22
C ASN A 256 0.92 6.52 0.22
N VAL A 257 1.45 5.69 1.07
CA VAL A 257 2.84 5.72 1.52
C VAL A 257 3.51 4.42 1.09
N ALA A 258 4.54 4.50 0.25
CA ALA A 258 5.32 3.33 -0.14
C ALA A 258 6.81 3.55 0.13
N PHE A 259 7.47 2.54 0.71
CA PHE A 259 8.89 2.67 0.99
C PHE A 259 9.59 1.31 1.07
N ARG A 260 10.82 1.29 0.56
CA ARG A 260 11.68 0.11 0.61
C ARG A 260 11.05 -1.16 0.05
N ASN A 261 10.21 -1.03 -0.95
CA ASN A 261 9.81 -2.17 -1.78
C ASN A 261 10.92 -2.50 -2.80
N GLY A 262 10.76 -3.59 -3.53
CA GLY A 262 11.78 -4.04 -4.47
C GLY A 262 12.99 -4.66 -3.79
N LEU A 263 12.81 -5.35 -2.67
CA LEU A 263 13.93 -5.98 -1.93
C LEU A 263 14.78 -6.89 -2.82
N LYS A 264 14.16 -7.55 -3.79
CA LYS A 264 14.85 -8.39 -4.76
C LYS A 264 15.42 -7.62 -5.94
N ASN A 265 14.72 -6.58 -6.41
CA ASN A 265 15.06 -5.88 -7.65
C ASN A 265 15.86 -4.60 -7.43
N GLY A 266 15.99 -4.16 -6.19
CA GLY A 266 16.65 -2.90 -5.84
C GLY A 266 15.88 -1.64 -6.25
N VAL A 267 14.69 -1.77 -6.84
CA VAL A 267 13.85 -0.66 -7.32
C VAL A 267 12.41 -0.87 -6.91
N ASP A 268 11.76 0.17 -6.42
CA ASP A 268 10.33 0.19 -6.13
C ASP A 268 9.59 0.85 -7.31
N LEU A 269 8.91 0.07 -8.11
CA LEU A 269 8.06 0.59 -9.17
C LEU A 269 6.67 0.91 -8.63
N ILE A 270 6.20 2.08 -9.03
CA ILE A 270 4.82 2.51 -8.86
C ILE A 270 4.27 2.68 -10.27
N ASN A 271 3.62 1.68 -10.75
CA ASN A 271 3.14 1.49 -12.11
C ASN A 271 4.20 1.03 -13.12
N HIS A 272 3.78 0.03 -13.89
CA HIS A 272 4.48 -0.45 -15.07
C HIS A 272 3.44 -1.05 -16.01
N SER A 273 2.95 -0.27 -16.96
CA SER A 273 1.75 -0.62 -17.73
C SER A 273 1.91 -1.74 -18.78
N GLY A 274 3.13 -2.19 -19.04
CA GLY A 274 3.35 -3.21 -20.07
C GLY A 274 3.07 -2.69 -21.49
N ARG A 275 2.49 -3.54 -22.35
CA ARG A 275 2.26 -3.23 -23.78
C ARG A 275 0.93 -2.58 -24.11
N TYR A 276 0.01 -2.48 -23.15
CA TYR A 276 -1.34 -1.99 -23.39
C TYR A 276 -1.52 -0.59 -22.83
N PRO A 277 -2.38 0.21 -23.46
CA PRO A 277 -2.57 1.58 -23.06
C PRO A 277 -3.07 1.68 -21.62
N THR A 278 -2.58 2.70 -20.95
CA THR A 278 -3.06 3.12 -19.65
C THR A 278 -3.93 4.34 -19.84
N THR A 279 -5.23 4.22 -19.59
CA THR A 279 -6.16 5.33 -19.79
C THR A 279 -6.63 5.87 -18.45
N ASN A 280 -6.56 7.19 -18.28
CA ASN A 280 -7.07 7.88 -17.11
C ASN A 280 -6.47 7.36 -15.77
N LEU A 281 -5.16 7.09 -15.75
CA LEU A 281 -4.43 6.77 -14.53
C LEU A 281 -4.13 8.04 -13.75
N MET A 282 -4.45 8.03 -12.45
CA MET A 282 -4.16 9.13 -11.53
C MET A 282 -3.23 8.67 -10.40
N VAL A 283 -2.03 9.25 -10.32
CA VAL A 283 -1.08 9.05 -9.21
C VAL A 283 -0.99 10.36 -8.44
N LYS A 284 -1.69 10.47 -7.28
CA LYS A 284 -1.92 11.76 -6.62
C LYS A 284 -1.63 11.75 -5.12
N GLY A 285 -0.83 12.73 -4.67
CA GLY A 285 -0.61 12.97 -3.25
C GLY A 285 0.05 11.83 -2.49
N ASN A 286 0.77 10.96 -3.18
CA ASN A 286 1.45 9.82 -2.55
C ASN A 286 2.84 10.21 -2.05
N TRP A 287 3.33 9.46 -1.06
CA TRP A 287 4.68 9.58 -0.55
C TRP A 287 5.48 8.30 -0.79
N PHE A 288 6.56 8.43 -1.54
CA PHE A 288 7.43 7.34 -1.95
C PHE A 288 8.84 7.59 -1.45
N TYR A 289 9.44 6.61 -0.75
CA TYR A 289 10.75 6.75 -0.13
C TYR A 289 11.65 5.52 -0.33
N GLY A 290 12.90 5.78 -0.62
CA GLY A 290 13.95 4.76 -0.73
C GLY A 290 14.54 4.65 -2.12
N ASN A 291 13.95 3.87 -3.01
CA ASN A 291 14.35 3.79 -4.42
C ASN A 291 13.12 3.75 -5.36
N PRO A 292 12.19 4.69 -5.25
CA PRO A 292 10.95 4.69 -6.01
C PRO A 292 11.15 5.20 -7.44
N ILE A 293 10.35 4.64 -8.34
CA ILE A 293 10.16 5.15 -9.70
C ILE A 293 8.68 5.15 -10.03
N VAL A 294 8.11 6.31 -10.37
CA VAL A 294 6.80 6.39 -11.02
C VAL A 294 7.01 6.22 -12.52
N TRP A 295 6.67 5.04 -13.02
CA TRP A 295 6.92 4.66 -14.41
C TRP A 295 5.61 4.55 -15.18
N LEU A 296 5.46 5.36 -16.24
CA LEU A 296 4.27 5.40 -17.07
C LEU A 296 4.62 5.13 -18.54
N TYR A 297 3.76 4.34 -19.18
CA TYR A 297 3.75 4.16 -20.61
C TYR A 297 2.63 5.00 -21.24
N GLY A 298 2.95 5.66 -22.34
CA GLY A 298 2.00 6.37 -23.16
C GLY A 298 1.61 5.57 -24.39
N ASP A 299 0.47 5.94 -24.98
CA ASP A 299 -0.02 5.41 -26.24
C ASP A 299 -1.05 6.40 -26.84
N PRO A 300 -1.38 6.34 -28.12
CA PRO A 300 -2.42 7.18 -28.69
C PRO A 300 -3.74 7.06 -27.91
N GLY A 301 -4.28 8.21 -27.49
CA GLY A 301 -5.54 8.27 -26.74
C GLY A 301 -5.43 8.16 -25.23
N VAL A 302 -4.27 7.80 -24.66
CA VAL A 302 -4.06 7.71 -23.21
C VAL A 302 -4.02 9.07 -22.55
N THR A 303 -4.57 9.14 -21.31
CA THR A 303 -4.40 10.28 -20.43
C THR A 303 -3.87 9.79 -19.09
N SER A 304 -2.95 10.51 -18.47
CA SER A 304 -2.51 10.20 -17.12
C SER A 304 -2.12 11.46 -16.35
N THR A 305 -2.22 11.39 -15.03
CA THR A 305 -1.89 12.51 -14.15
C THR A 305 -0.98 12.06 -13.01
N VAL A 306 0.12 12.79 -12.81
CA VAL A 306 1.03 12.66 -11.67
C VAL A 306 1.03 13.97 -10.92
N ASP A 307 0.32 14.07 -9.79
CA ASP A 307 -0.01 15.33 -9.12
C ASP A 307 0.30 15.29 -7.61
N GLY A 308 1.09 16.23 -7.12
CA GLY A 308 1.28 16.45 -5.68
C GLY A 308 1.99 15.32 -4.94
N ASN A 309 2.72 14.46 -5.62
CA ASN A 309 3.45 13.38 -4.97
C ASN A 309 4.78 13.87 -4.37
N ARG A 310 5.23 13.19 -3.32
CA ARG A 310 6.59 13.34 -2.78
C ARG A 310 7.37 12.06 -3.07
N ILE A 311 8.41 12.16 -3.88
CA ILE A 311 9.22 11.04 -4.36
C ILE A 311 10.66 11.29 -3.92
N ILE A 312 11.15 10.51 -2.97
CA ILE A 312 12.45 10.72 -2.32
C ILE A 312 13.33 9.47 -2.47
N GLY A 313 14.46 9.65 -3.08
CA GLY A 313 15.39 8.59 -3.43
C GLY A 313 15.05 7.97 -4.81
N GLY A 314 15.95 7.25 -5.42
CA GLY A 314 15.74 6.64 -6.73
C GLY A 314 15.62 7.62 -7.90
N ALA A 315 15.08 7.12 -9.01
CA ALA A 315 14.67 7.94 -10.14
C ALA A 315 13.21 8.33 -9.95
N CYS A 316 12.89 9.60 -9.95
CA CYS A 316 11.55 10.02 -9.60
C CYS A 316 10.50 9.62 -10.64
N LEU A 317 10.74 9.97 -11.92
CA LEU A 317 9.75 9.82 -12.97
C LEU A 317 10.37 9.15 -14.19
N ARG A 318 9.66 8.17 -14.76
CA ARG A 318 10.04 7.55 -16.02
C ARG A 318 8.84 7.52 -16.96
N PHE A 319 9.04 7.99 -18.19
CA PHE A 319 8.02 8.06 -19.22
C PHE A 319 8.48 7.41 -20.50
N LEU A 320 7.66 6.54 -21.07
CA LEU A 320 7.94 5.88 -22.34
C LEU A 320 6.76 6.06 -23.29
N ASP A 321 7.05 6.30 -24.58
CA ASP A 321 6.10 6.29 -25.69
C ASP A 321 4.94 7.33 -25.61
N TRP A 322 5.20 8.51 -25.00
CA TRP A 322 4.20 9.60 -24.90
C TRP A 322 4.28 10.52 -26.13
N THR A 323 3.97 9.99 -27.30
CA THR A 323 4.01 10.74 -28.57
C THR A 323 2.65 11.34 -28.94
N ALA A 324 1.55 10.75 -28.50
CA ALA A 324 0.18 11.15 -28.85
C ALA A 324 -0.76 11.31 -27.65
N GLY A 325 -0.54 10.59 -26.54
CA GLY A 325 -1.31 10.70 -25.30
C GLY A 325 -1.09 12.04 -24.58
N LYS A 326 -1.94 12.34 -23.58
CA LYS A 326 -1.82 13.52 -22.72
C LYS A 326 -1.30 13.14 -21.34
N LEU A 327 -0.22 13.78 -20.88
CA LEU A 327 0.35 13.57 -19.57
C LEU A 327 0.38 14.88 -18.79
N THR A 328 -0.19 14.86 -17.58
CA THR A 328 -0.12 16.00 -16.65
C THR A 328 0.82 15.65 -15.50
N VAL A 329 1.88 16.45 -15.31
CA VAL A 329 2.86 16.32 -14.22
C VAL A 329 2.94 17.64 -13.49
N ARG A 330 2.42 17.68 -12.24
CA ARG A 330 2.37 18.95 -11.51
C ARG A 330 2.50 18.79 -10.01
N ASN A 331 2.96 19.86 -9.35
CA ASN A 331 3.01 19.98 -7.89
C ASN A 331 3.82 18.87 -7.19
N ASN A 332 4.62 18.09 -7.91
CA ASN A 332 5.39 17.01 -7.31
C ASN A 332 6.65 17.56 -6.64
N ILE A 333 7.06 16.88 -5.57
CA ILE A 333 8.34 17.08 -4.91
C ILE A 333 9.19 15.86 -5.19
N CYS A 334 10.31 16.07 -5.87
CA CYS A 334 11.22 15.02 -6.26
C CYS A 334 12.62 15.27 -5.73
N GLN A 335 13.21 14.29 -5.08
CA GLN A 335 14.62 14.24 -4.75
C GLN A 335 15.23 12.98 -5.33
N ALA A 336 15.88 13.09 -6.47
CA ALA A 336 16.64 11.99 -7.04
C ALA A 336 17.95 11.82 -6.25
N SER A 337 18.14 10.64 -5.66
CA SER A 337 19.39 10.26 -5.00
C SER A 337 19.62 8.78 -5.32
N GLY A 338 20.44 8.53 -6.33
CA GLY A 338 20.39 7.31 -6.93
C GLY A 338 21.35 6.23 -6.65
N LEU A 339 20.91 5.00 -6.67
CA LEU A 339 21.79 3.84 -6.72
C LEU A 339 21.81 3.16 -8.10
N SER A 340 20.75 3.21 -8.88
CA SER A 340 20.71 2.49 -10.16
C SER A 340 20.24 3.34 -11.33
N PHE A 341 19.48 4.42 -11.09
CA PHE A 341 19.01 5.35 -12.10
C PHE A 341 19.10 6.76 -11.53
N ALA A 342 20.21 7.44 -11.79
CA ALA A 342 20.50 8.78 -11.26
C ALA A 342 19.68 9.89 -11.95
N PHE A 343 18.50 9.58 -12.51
CA PHE A 343 17.74 10.56 -13.26
C PHE A 343 16.54 11.05 -12.46
N ALA A 344 16.38 12.36 -12.36
CA ALA A 344 15.13 12.96 -11.88
C ALA A 344 13.97 12.64 -12.84
N VAL A 345 14.26 12.70 -14.14
CA VAL A 345 13.36 12.32 -15.22
C VAL A 345 14.10 11.43 -16.21
N ASP A 346 13.50 10.32 -16.58
CA ASP A 346 13.95 9.42 -17.63
C ASP A 346 12.82 9.26 -18.67
N ALA A 347 12.93 9.93 -19.80
CA ALA A 347 11.91 9.93 -20.82
C ALA A 347 12.48 9.46 -22.17
N SER A 348 11.77 8.52 -22.81
CA SER A 348 12.16 7.97 -24.10
C SER A 348 10.94 7.91 -25.03
N ASN A 349 11.13 8.31 -26.29
CA ASN A 349 10.09 8.41 -27.29
C ASN A 349 8.88 9.24 -26.80
N VAL A 350 9.15 10.48 -26.41
CA VAL A 350 8.16 11.40 -25.83
C VAL A 350 8.11 12.72 -26.58
N SER A 351 6.92 13.33 -26.64
CA SER A 351 6.69 14.66 -27.17
C SER A 351 6.31 15.63 -26.05
N SER A 352 7.09 16.69 -25.87
CA SER A 352 6.81 17.72 -24.86
C SER A 352 5.48 18.43 -25.11
N SER A 353 5.05 18.56 -26.38
CA SER A 353 3.77 19.18 -26.74
C SER A 353 2.52 18.43 -26.24
N LYS A 354 2.69 17.19 -25.79
CA LYS A 354 1.63 16.35 -25.21
C LYS A 354 1.60 16.39 -23.70
N MET A 355 2.45 17.20 -23.07
CA MET A 355 2.61 17.26 -21.63
C MET A 355 2.19 18.62 -21.09
N THR A 356 1.44 18.59 -19.99
CA THR A 356 1.23 19.73 -19.09
C THR A 356 2.15 19.54 -17.89
N TRP A 357 3.11 20.47 -17.72
CA TRP A 357 4.16 20.31 -16.72
C TRP A 357 4.34 21.61 -15.95
N THR A 358 3.91 21.60 -14.65
CA THR A 358 3.85 22.84 -13.87
C THR A 358 4.15 22.62 -12.38
N SER A 359 4.86 23.60 -11.79
CA SER A 359 4.97 23.76 -10.32
C SER A 359 5.59 22.57 -9.59
N ASN A 360 6.43 21.77 -10.27
CA ASN A 360 7.17 20.71 -9.60
C ASN A 360 8.41 21.29 -8.91
N ARG A 361 8.83 20.66 -7.82
CA ARG A 361 10.02 21.05 -7.04
C ARG A 361 11.02 19.91 -7.06
N TRP A 362 12.20 20.20 -7.57
CA TRP A 362 13.28 19.25 -7.73
C TRP A 362 14.39 19.53 -6.74
N TYR A 363 14.93 18.48 -6.15
CA TYR A 363 16.01 18.54 -5.17
C TYR A 363 17.11 17.55 -5.52
N GLY A 364 18.36 17.84 -5.11
CA GLY A 364 19.51 16.97 -5.32
C GLY A 364 20.69 17.71 -5.92
N ASN A 365 21.67 16.98 -6.44
CA ASN A 365 22.87 17.59 -7.01
C ASN A 365 22.54 18.25 -8.37
N SER A 366 22.72 19.56 -8.45
CA SER A 366 22.39 20.37 -9.64
C SER A 366 23.41 20.25 -10.78
N SER A 367 24.61 19.80 -10.52
CA SER A 367 25.70 19.75 -11.51
C SER A 367 25.67 18.47 -12.35
N ALA A 368 24.90 17.46 -11.97
CA ALA A 368 24.76 16.24 -12.74
C ALA A 368 23.68 16.38 -13.81
N ALA A 369 23.92 15.87 -15.01
CA ALA A 369 22.93 15.70 -16.06
C ALA A 369 21.90 14.63 -15.59
N ALA A 370 20.89 15.08 -14.84
CA ALA A 370 19.91 14.20 -14.19
C ALA A 370 18.60 14.07 -14.98
N TRP A 371 18.49 14.70 -16.14
CA TRP A 371 17.34 14.64 -17.04
C TRP A 371 17.70 13.90 -18.32
N ARG A 372 17.24 12.66 -18.47
CA ARG A 372 17.34 11.95 -19.74
C ARG A 372 16.06 12.17 -20.55
N TRP A 373 16.21 12.70 -21.77
CA TRP A 373 15.08 13.00 -22.63
C TRP A 373 15.38 12.57 -24.07
N ASN A 374 14.62 11.59 -24.57
CA ASN A 374 14.81 11.02 -25.90
C ASN A 374 16.26 10.62 -26.20
N GLY A 375 16.91 9.98 -25.24
CA GLY A 375 18.27 9.46 -25.35
C GLY A 375 19.41 10.46 -24.99
N ALA A 376 19.12 11.75 -24.92
CA ALA A 376 20.12 12.76 -24.56
C ALA A 376 20.04 13.09 -23.05
N LEU A 377 21.16 13.49 -22.48
CA LEU A 377 21.31 13.87 -21.08
C LEU A 377 21.41 15.38 -20.94
N TYR A 378 20.64 15.93 -20.02
CA TYR A 378 20.56 17.37 -19.77
C TYR A 378 20.71 17.69 -18.29
N THR A 379 21.28 18.87 -18.02
CA THR A 379 21.04 19.57 -16.76
C THR A 379 19.61 20.13 -16.72
N PHE A 380 19.11 20.53 -15.56
CA PHE A 380 17.76 21.10 -15.46
C PHE A 380 17.53 22.32 -16.37
N PRO A 381 18.42 23.34 -16.42
CA PRO A 381 18.26 24.46 -17.33
C PRO A 381 18.25 24.05 -18.81
N GLN A 382 19.15 23.13 -19.21
CA GLN A 382 19.22 22.62 -20.59
C GLN A 382 17.93 21.87 -20.97
N TRP A 383 17.43 21.01 -20.05
CA TRP A 383 16.17 20.29 -20.25
C TRP A 383 14.98 21.23 -20.44
N LYS A 384 14.86 22.28 -19.61
CA LYS A 384 13.82 23.31 -19.77
C LYS A 384 13.89 24.00 -21.12
N SER A 385 15.09 24.40 -21.53
CA SER A 385 15.30 25.05 -22.82
C SER A 385 14.95 24.14 -23.99
N GLN A 386 15.37 22.87 -23.91
CA GLN A 386 15.20 21.89 -24.97
C GLN A 386 13.72 21.45 -25.12
N THR A 387 12.98 21.35 -24.04
CA THR A 387 11.64 20.78 -24.04
C THR A 387 10.53 21.82 -24.00
N GLY A 388 10.81 23.06 -23.55
CA GLY A 388 9.83 24.07 -23.24
C GLY A 388 8.98 23.76 -21.99
N LEU A 389 9.27 22.66 -21.29
CA LEU A 389 8.57 22.25 -20.07
C LEU A 389 9.17 22.89 -18.82
N GLY A 390 8.51 22.76 -17.68
CA GLY A 390 9.03 23.15 -16.37
C GLY A 390 9.21 24.65 -16.18
N GLY A 391 8.49 25.51 -16.91
CA GLY A 391 8.59 26.97 -16.79
C GLY A 391 8.36 27.47 -15.37
N SER A 392 7.43 26.88 -14.64
CA SER A 392 7.12 27.18 -13.23
C SER A 392 7.77 26.22 -12.24
N ASP A 393 8.62 25.30 -12.68
CA ASP A 393 9.31 24.37 -11.79
C ASP A 393 10.53 25.04 -11.13
N SER A 394 10.85 24.60 -9.93
CA SER A 394 12.06 25.02 -9.20
C SER A 394 13.01 23.85 -8.99
N TYR A 395 14.29 24.16 -8.90
CA TYR A 395 15.34 23.23 -8.58
C TYR A 395 16.23 23.77 -7.45
N ALA A 396 16.53 22.94 -6.47
CA ALA A 396 17.44 23.26 -5.38
C ALA A 396 18.50 22.15 -5.21
N GLY A 397 19.76 22.54 -5.03
CA GLY A 397 20.89 21.62 -4.81
C GLY A 397 20.94 20.98 -3.42
N SER A 398 19.91 21.16 -2.60
CA SER A 398 19.80 20.64 -1.23
C SER A 398 18.82 19.45 -1.15
N SER A 399 18.71 18.85 0.01
CA SER A 399 17.64 17.89 0.29
C SER A 399 16.26 18.58 0.31
N ALA A 400 15.23 17.83 -0.06
CA ALA A 400 13.86 18.27 0.11
C ALA A 400 13.58 18.61 1.59
N PRO A 401 12.73 19.60 1.88
CA PRO A 401 12.44 20.00 3.26
C PRO A 401 11.74 18.89 4.04
N ALA A 402 11.94 18.89 5.35
CA ALA A 402 11.18 18.05 6.28
C ALA A 402 9.68 18.30 6.12
N ALA A 403 8.88 17.25 6.22
CA ALA A 403 7.43 17.35 6.13
C ALA A 403 6.74 16.14 6.76
N ALA A 404 5.45 16.28 7.05
CA ALA A 404 4.56 15.21 7.43
C ALA A 404 3.34 15.16 6.50
N LEU A 405 2.94 13.94 6.11
CA LEU A 405 1.66 13.64 5.50
C LEU A 405 0.73 13.12 6.59
N VAL A 406 -0.48 13.64 6.66
CA VAL A 406 -1.51 13.17 7.59
C VAL A 406 -2.77 12.90 6.78
N GLN A 407 -3.27 11.66 6.81
CA GLN A 407 -4.42 11.22 6.03
C GLN A 407 -5.45 10.54 6.93
N ALA A 408 -6.64 11.13 7.04
CA ALA A 408 -7.76 10.47 7.69
C ALA A 408 -8.27 9.29 6.86
N ASN A 409 -8.72 8.24 7.54
CA ASN A 409 -9.36 7.11 6.88
C ASN A 409 -10.79 7.47 6.45
N PRO A 410 -11.18 7.25 5.18
CA PRO A 410 -12.51 7.63 4.71
C PRO A 410 -13.63 6.70 5.22
N TYR A 411 -13.30 5.50 5.70
CA TYR A 411 -14.26 4.51 6.18
C TYR A 411 -14.32 4.40 7.71
N GLU A 412 -13.31 4.90 8.42
CA GLU A 412 -13.23 4.75 9.87
C GLU A 412 -12.82 6.07 10.52
N ARG A 413 -13.80 6.71 11.15
CA ARG A 413 -13.56 7.95 11.89
C ARG A 413 -12.56 7.71 13.02
N GLY A 414 -11.63 8.62 13.20
CA GLY A 414 -10.59 8.51 14.20
C GLY A 414 -9.43 7.58 13.84
N ALA A 415 -9.45 6.98 12.65
CA ALA A 415 -8.33 6.22 12.11
C ALA A 415 -7.64 6.99 10.98
N GLY A 416 -6.34 6.73 10.80
CA GLY A 416 -5.59 7.34 9.72
C GLY A 416 -4.12 6.93 9.70
N LEU A 417 -3.36 7.57 8.82
CA LEU A 417 -1.93 7.38 8.69
C LEU A 417 -1.16 8.70 8.79
N ILE A 418 0.08 8.57 9.23
CA ILE A 418 1.10 9.62 9.18
C ILE A 418 2.31 9.06 8.43
N ALA A 419 2.89 9.85 7.52
CA ALA A 419 4.25 9.65 7.03
C ALA A 419 5.10 10.88 7.34
N ILE A 420 6.34 10.67 7.77
CA ILE A 420 7.27 11.74 8.13
C ILE A 420 8.55 11.59 7.32
N TYR A 421 8.93 12.64 6.60
CA TYR A 421 10.26 12.80 6.03
C TYR A 421 11.07 13.75 6.90
N ASN A 422 12.16 13.24 7.46
CA ASN A 422 13.00 13.89 8.46
C ASN A 422 14.47 13.88 8.02
N PRO A 423 14.86 14.69 7.04
CA PRO A 423 16.22 14.67 6.48
C PRO A 423 17.31 15.01 7.49
N SER A 424 17.00 15.80 8.51
CA SER A 424 17.92 16.16 9.60
C SER A 424 18.12 15.05 10.62
N SER A 425 17.36 13.94 10.54
CA SER A 425 17.41 12.85 11.51
C SER A 425 17.11 13.30 12.96
N ALA A 426 16.23 14.30 13.13
CA ALA A 426 15.79 14.73 14.46
C ALA A 426 15.14 13.56 15.21
N GLY A 427 15.33 13.49 16.53
CA GLY A 427 14.81 12.40 17.37
C GLY A 427 13.29 12.36 17.46
N SER A 428 12.59 13.45 17.16
CA SER A 428 11.14 13.54 17.05
C SER A 428 10.73 14.63 16.07
N VAL A 429 9.48 14.52 15.57
CA VAL A 429 8.87 15.52 14.69
C VAL A 429 7.47 15.87 15.19
N SER A 430 7.14 17.14 15.25
CA SER A 430 5.82 17.63 15.65
C SER A 430 4.84 17.53 14.48
N VAL A 431 3.69 16.88 14.69
CA VAL A 431 2.66 16.61 13.67
C VAL A 431 1.30 16.99 14.20
N ASP A 432 0.54 17.76 13.43
CA ASP A 432 -0.87 18.03 13.72
C ASP A 432 -1.73 16.85 13.23
N ILE A 433 -2.51 16.26 14.13
CA ILE A 433 -3.39 15.11 13.84
C ILE A 433 -4.88 15.47 13.89
N ALA A 434 -5.22 16.74 13.91
CA ALA A 434 -6.61 17.22 14.02
C ALA A 434 -7.54 16.67 12.92
N SER A 435 -7.00 16.41 11.73
CA SER A 435 -7.77 15.82 10.62
C SER A 435 -8.16 14.34 10.88
N ILE A 436 -7.52 13.67 11.84
CA ILE A 436 -7.80 12.27 12.19
C ILE A 436 -8.52 12.21 13.54
N VAL A 437 -8.00 12.90 14.56
CA VAL A 437 -8.46 12.80 15.95
C VAL A 437 -9.05 14.15 16.38
N PRO A 438 -10.36 14.21 16.69
CA PRO A 438 -10.95 15.41 17.27
C PRO A 438 -10.33 15.77 18.63
N ALA A 439 -10.28 17.06 18.94
CA ALA A 439 -9.85 17.51 20.27
C ALA A 439 -10.73 16.90 21.37
N GLY A 440 -10.12 16.52 22.48
CA GLY A 440 -10.77 15.84 23.60
C GLY A 440 -10.81 14.31 23.48
N GLN A 441 -10.50 13.75 22.30
CA GLN A 441 -10.51 12.29 22.11
C GLN A 441 -9.17 11.64 22.49
N PRO A 442 -9.21 10.47 23.12
CA PRO A 442 -8.01 9.66 23.32
C PRO A 442 -7.49 9.12 21.99
N PHE A 443 -6.15 9.02 21.87
CA PHE A 443 -5.51 8.54 20.65
C PHE A 443 -4.31 7.65 20.92
N ALA A 444 -3.91 6.90 19.90
CA ALA A 444 -2.68 6.15 19.87
C ALA A 444 -2.01 6.24 18.49
N ILE A 445 -0.67 6.45 18.49
CA ILE A 445 0.17 6.41 17.30
C ILE A 445 1.09 5.20 17.41
N ARG A 446 1.08 4.32 16.40
CA ARG A 446 1.95 3.14 16.30
C ARG A 446 2.80 3.20 15.05
N ASN A 447 4.08 2.84 15.19
CA ASN A 447 4.94 2.62 14.04
C ASN A 447 4.47 1.37 13.27
N VAL A 448 4.47 1.42 11.94
CA VAL A 448 4.06 0.27 11.10
C VAL A 448 5.00 -0.93 11.22
N TYR A 449 6.19 -0.74 11.75
CA TYR A 449 7.12 -1.83 12.07
C TYR A 449 6.69 -2.65 13.29
N ASN A 450 5.79 -2.12 14.13
CA ASN A 450 5.27 -2.81 15.31
C ASN A 450 3.81 -2.41 15.60
N LEU A 451 2.89 -2.85 14.78
CA LEU A 451 1.47 -2.52 14.89
C LEU A 451 0.77 -3.20 16.07
N SER A 452 1.27 -4.36 16.50
CA SER A 452 0.72 -5.12 17.63
C SER A 452 1.33 -4.72 18.99
N GLY A 453 2.39 -3.92 18.98
CA GLY A 453 3.05 -3.48 20.21
C GLY A 453 2.40 -2.27 20.87
N SER A 454 3.03 -1.81 21.95
CA SER A 454 2.62 -0.58 22.62
C SER A 454 2.67 0.61 21.66
N PRO A 455 1.76 1.57 21.80
CA PRO A 455 1.83 2.82 21.06
C PRO A 455 3.14 3.55 21.34
N LEU A 456 3.71 4.19 20.32
CA LEU A 456 4.84 5.13 20.52
C LEU A 456 4.39 6.38 21.25
N VAL A 457 3.18 6.84 20.96
CA VAL A 457 2.56 7.98 21.60
C VAL A 457 1.10 7.65 21.84
N SER A 458 0.59 7.98 23.02
CA SER A 458 -0.82 7.90 23.35
C SER A 458 -1.19 8.95 24.39
N GLY A 459 -2.46 9.33 24.43
CA GLY A 459 -3.00 10.33 25.35
C GLY A 459 -4.32 10.87 24.86
N THR A 460 -4.77 11.97 25.46
CA THR A 460 -5.92 12.74 24.98
C THR A 460 -5.42 13.87 24.06
N TYR A 461 -5.91 13.93 22.84
CA TYR A 461 -5.54 15.00 21.91
C TYR A 461 -6.20 16.31 22.33
N ARG A 462 -5.40 17.32 22.58
CA ARG A 462 -5.86 18.65 23.08
C ARG A 462 -5.83 19.74 22.00
N GLY A 463 -5.63 19.37 20.74
CA GLY A 463 -5.34 20.30 19.65
C GLY A 463 -3.85 20.59 19.50
N GLY A 464 -3.48 21.25 18.40
CA GLY A 464 -2.10 21.56 18.05
C GLY A 464 -1.29 20.34 17.56
N THR A 465 0.00 20.32 17.86
CA THR A 465 0.89 19.25 17.37
C THR A 465 1.20 18.22 18.44
N VAL A 466 1.41 16.98 18.01
CA VAL A 466 1.89 15.86 18.81
C VAL A 466 3.33 15.55 18.40
N SER A 467 4.23 15.40 19.36
CA SER A 467 5.61 14.99 19.10
C SER A 467 5.67 13.50 18.80
N VAL A 468 6.02 13.12 17.57
CA VAL A 468 6.15 11.74 17.10
C VAL A 468 7.63 11.34 17.14
N PRO A 469 8.02 10.37 18.00
CA PRO A 469 9.39 9.89 18.05
C PRO A 469 9.83 9.25 16.74
N MET A 470 11.03 9.61 16.27
CA MET A 470 11.67 9.03 15.09
C MET A 470 12.78 8.04 15.48
N THR A 471 12.61 7.38 16.61
CA THR A 471 13.57 6.43 17.16
C THR A 471 13.75 5.24 16.23
N VAL A 472 15.01 4.83 16.06
CA VAL A 472 15.36 3.65 15.26
C VAL A 472 14.64 2.42 15.82
N MET A 473 13.95 1.70 14.94
CA MET A 473 13.25 0.46 15.23
C MET A 473 13.59 -0.55 14.15
N ALA A 474 13.88 -1.79 14.53
CA ALA A 474 14.15 -2.86 13.57
C ALA A 474 12.91 -3.10 12.70
N PRO A 475 13.07 -3.14 11.37
CA PRO A 475 11.98 -3.47 10.48
C PRO A 475 11.52 -4.93 10.70
N PRO A 476 10.23 -5.24 10.49
CA PRO A 476 9.73 -6.58 10.63
C PRO A 476 10.41 -7.51 9.64
N LYS A 477 10.89 -8.65 10.13
CA LYS A 477 11.44 -9.69 9.25
C LYS A 477 10.29 -10.46 8.62
N PRO A 478 10.36 -10.78 7.32
CA PRO A 478 9.42 -11.70 6.70
C PRO A 478 9.42 -13.04 7.39
N TYR A 479 8.30 -13.75 7.30
CA TYR A 479 8.18 -15.08 7.83
C TYR A 479 9.22 -16.01 7.17
N ASN A 480 10.07 -16.59 8.00
CA ASN A 480 11.13 -17.50 7.53
C ASN A 480 10.64 -18.96 7.57
N GLY A 481 9.80 -19.34 6.67
CA GLY A 481 9.37 -20.73 6.47
C GLY A 481 10.42 -21.61 5.76
N GLY A 482 11.67 -21.18 5.70
CA GLY A 482 12.78 -21.93 5.13
C GLY A 482 13.07 -21.67 3.63
N LEU A 483 12.28 -20.89 2.93
CA LEU A 483 12.40 -20.80 1.46
C LEU A 483 12.68 -19.40 0.91
N GLY A 484 12.76 -18.35 1.68
CA GLY A 484 12.68 -17.13 0.94
C GLY A 484 13.41 -15.91 1.48
N TRP A 485 14.11 -16.08 2.55
CA TRP A 485 14.68 -14.91 3.18
C TRP A 485 16.14 -14.66 2.81
N ASN A 486 16.85 -15.67 2.43
CA ASN A 486 18.27 -15.65 1.99
C ASN A 486 19.18 -14.63 2.73
N GLY A 487 18.91 -14.43 4.02
CA GLY A 487 19.68 -13.52 4.87
C GLY A 487 19.50 -12.02 4.61
N ILE A 488 18.56 -11.59 3.75
CA ILE A 488 18.33 -10.17 3.51
C ILE A 488 17.84 -9.49 4.79
N THR A 489 18.56 -8.50 5.24
CA THR A 489 18.10 -7.60 6.30
C THR A 489 17.32 -6.46 5.65
N PRO A 490 16.03 -6.25 6.01
CA PRO A 490 15.28 -5.13 5.48
C PRO A 490 15.99 -3.81 5.77
N PRO A 491 16.10 -2.91 4.79
CA PRO A 491 16.81 -1.66 4.99
C PRO A 491 16.07 -0.75 5.97
N GLN A 492 16.80 -0.25 6.95
CA GLN A 492 16.32 0.73 7.93
C GLN A 492 15.97 2.06 7.26
N VAL A 493 14.86 2.68 7.66
CA VAL A 493 14.47 4.01 7.18
C VAL A 493 14.46 5.09 8.27
N LEU A 494 14.19 4.70 9.52
CA LEU A 494 14.27 5.61 10.66
C LEU A 494 15.73 5.98 10.97
N PRO A 495 16.01 7.19 11.40
CA PRO A 495 15.08 8.28 11.71
C PRO A 495 14.73 9.19 10.51
N LYS A 496 15.23 8.92 9.29
CA LYS A 496 15.02 9.81 8.13
C LYS A 496 13.63 9.74 7.54
N PHE A 497 12.99 8.58 7.67
CA PHE A 497 11.61 8.38 7.21
C PHE A 497 10.87 7.47 8.18
N GLY A 498 9.58 7.75 8.42
CA GLY A 498 8.73 6.91 9.26
C GLY A 498 7.30 6.90 8.76
N ALA A 499 6.62 5.76 8.91
CA ALA A 499 5.20 5.62 8.66
C ALA A 499 4.48 5.07 9.90
N PHE A 500 3.30 5.61 10.19
CA PHE A 500 2.59 5.33 11.42
C PHE A 500 1.09 5.20 11.17
N ARG A 501 0.43 4.36 11.97
CA ARG A 501 -1.04 4.36 12.09
C ARG A 501 -1.46 5.19 13.29
N VAL A 502 -2.54 5.96 13.10
CA VAL A 502 -3.22 6.71 14.16
C VAL A 502 -4.58 6.09 14.37
N THR A 503 -4.98 5.91 15.63
CA THR A 503 -6.32 5.49 16.02
C THR A 503 -6.81 6.35 17.17
N ALA A 504 -8.01 6.91 17.10
CA ALA A 504 -8.75 7.35 18.27
C ALA A 504 -9.21 6.10 19.05
N ARG A 505 -9.38 6.22 20.35
CA ARG A 505 -9.79 5.15 21.25
C ARG A 505 -11.14 5.47 21.87
#